data_1219f1cee868a4e4f50818f02dc903db
#
_entry.id   1219f1cee868a4e4f50818f02dc903db
#
_cell.length_a   1.000
_cell.length_b   1.000
_cell.length_c   1.000
_cell.angle_alpha   90.00
_cell.angle_beta   90.00
_cell.angle_gamma   90.00
#
_symmetry.space_group_name_H-M   'P 1'
#
loop_
_entity.id
_entity.type
_entity.pdbx_description
1 polymer ?
#
loop_
_entity_poly.entity_id
_entity_poly.type
_entity_poly.pdbx_seq_one_letter_code
_entity_poly.pdbx_strand_id
1 'polypeptide(L)'
;MKNSFFRYLCLAAALLSYNSAGAEQKVKDQPAERQSHLLKPLDIAACMSWKRVDSPDISPTGRWVTYRISPMEYNPDDKESKILHLFDSRTRKEIALSDVEQIQYYDADQAIYYQQTDTAGNMKTILMSLPSGVKTEWVYKESFHPVEGVPYSVSVTNVPEDTVSHIPAFDRLVVRHLKTGTAFQIDSIGYYTLYNQNRSILFIRKQAKGNALCYGPLAGPYQTIYQ
;
A
#
# COMPACT_ATOMS: atom_id res chain seq x y z
N MET A 1 -11.73 18.23 1.83
CA MET A 1 -11.92 17.65 0.49
C MET A 1 -11.58 18.65 -0.62
N LYS A 2 -10.37 19.23 -0.67
CA LYS A 2 -9.98 20.22 -1.73
C LYS A 2 -8.58 19.98 -2.34
N ASN A 3 -7.82 18.96 -1.93
CA ASN A 3 -6.43 18.77 -2.40
C ASN A 3 -6.23 17.64 -3.43
N SER A 4 -7.29 16.94 -3.84
CA SER A 4 -7.17 15.83 -4.79
C SER A 4 -7.08 16.31 -6.25
N PHE A 5 -7.72 17.42 -6.59
CA PHE A 5 -7.82 17.89 -7.99
C PHE A 5 -6.51 18.45 -8.55
N PHE A 6 -5.64 18.99 -7.68
CA PHE A 6 -4.36 19.61 -8.12
C PHE A 6 -3.27 18.58 -8.48
N ARG A 7 -3.37 17.35 -7.97
CA ARG A 7 -2.38 16.31 -8.24
C ARG A 7 -2.47 15.74 -9.65
N TYR A 8 -3.67 15.71 -10.24
CA TYR A 8 -3.88 15.18 -11.61
C TYR A 8 -3.47 16.15 -12.71
N LEU A 9 -3.48 17.45 -12.45
CA LEU A 9 -3.11 18.47 -13.46
C LEU A 9 -1.61 18.50 -13.72
N CYS A 10 -0.77 18.19 -12.73
CA CYS A 10 0.69 18.19 -12.90
C CYS A 10 1.20 16.98 -13.71
N LEU A 11 0.50 15.86 -13.72
CA LEU A 11 0.92 14.67 -14.48
C LEU A 11 0.74 14.87 -15.99
N ALA A 12 -0.32 15.55 -16.40
CA ALA A 12 -0.57 15.86 -17.81
C ALA A 12 0.44 16.89 -18.37
N ALA A 13 0.92 17.83 -17.54
CA ALA A 13 1.89 18.83 -17.95
C ALA A 13 3.32 18.28 -18.09
N ALA A 14 3.70 17.27 -17.31
CA ALA A 14 5.03 16.68 -17.37
C ALA A 14 5.27 15.81 -18.62
N LEU A 15 4.22 15.30 -19.24
CA LEU A 15 4.31 14.52 -20.48
C LEU A 15 4.40 15.40 -21.75
N LEU A 16 4.02 16.66 -21.68
CA LEU A 16 4.03 17.57 -22.82
C LEU A 16 5.32 18.40 -22.95
N SER A 17 6.17 18.47 -21.93
CA SER A 17 7.37 19.33 -21.93
C SER A 17 8.68 18.64 -22.36
N TYR A 18 8.65 17.38 -22.76
CA TYR A 18 9.88 16.65 -23.11
C TYR A 18 10.29 16.72 -24.59
N ASN A 19 9.59 17.50 -25.42
CA ASN A 19 9.85 17.55 -26.87
C ASN A 19 10.40 18.87 -27.41
N SER A 20 11.04 19.72 -26.58
CA SER A 20 11.62 20.97 -27.12
C SER A 20 13.03 21.23 -26.64
N ALA A 21 13.98 20.40 -27.04
CA ALA A 21 15.39 20.78 -27.12
C ALA A 21 15.90 20.34 -28.49
N GLY A 22 15.54 21.11 -29.50
CA GLY A 22 15.98 20.93 -30.87
C GLY A 22 17.37 21.52 -31.08
N ALA A 23 18.30 20.66 -31.46
CA ALA A 23 19.54 21.09 -32.09
C ALA A 23 19.27 21.48 -33.55
N GLU A 24 19.56 22.73 -33.95
CA GLU A 24 19.59 23.13 -35.35
C GLU A 24 20.65 22.35 -36.10
N GLN A 25 20.25 21.33 -36.81
CA GLN A 25 21.07 20.69 -37.85
C GLN A 25 20.64 21.25 -39.22
N LYS A 26 21.56 21.93 -39.89
CA LYS A 26 21.43 22.30 -41.29
C LYS A 26 21.12 21.08 -42.15
N VAL A 27 19.88 21.01 -42.59
CA VAL A 27 19.44 19.97 -43.54
C VAL A 27 19.86 20.37 -44.94
N LYS A 28 20.75 19.57 -45.54
CA LYS A 28 20.97 19.57 -46.99
C LYS A 28 19.70 19.06 -47.65
N ASP A 29 19.18 19.86 -48.60
CA ASP A 29 18.05 19.47 -49.44
C ASP A 29 18.38 18.21 -50.26
N GLN A 30 17.95 17.08 -49.78
CA GLN A 30 17.68 15.89 -50.60
C GLN A 30 16.16 15.79 -50.76
N PRO A 31 15.66 15.56 -52.00
CA PRO A 31 14.24 15.32 -52.21
C PRO A 31 13.89 14.01 -51.49
N ALA A 32 13.35 14.15 -50.29
CA ALA A 32 12.80 13.01 -49.55
C ALA A 32 11.63 12.47 -50.40
N GLU A 33 11.84 11.31 -51.02
CA GLU A 33 10.73 10.44 -51.36
C GLU A 33 9.90 10.28 -50.09
N ARG A 34 8.78 10.98 -50.02
CA ARG A 34 7.74 10.72 -49.02
C ARG A 34 7.25 9.30 -49.28
N GLN A 35 7.93 8.32 -48.66
CA GLN A 35 7.28 7.07 -48.42
C GLN A 35 6.03 7.40 -47.56
N SER A 36 4.91 7.50 -48.26
CA SER A 36 3.63 7.49 -47.60
C SER A 36 3.55 6.16 -46.90
N HIS A 37 3.99 6.13 -45.62
CA HIS A 37 3.58 5.04 -44.75
C HIS A 37 2.06 5.10 -44.74
N LEU A 38 1.45 4.29 -45.57
CA LEU A 38 0.02 4.02 -45.54
C LEU A 38 -0.26 3.54 -44.12
N LEU A 39 -0.67 4.49 -43.27
CA LEU A 39 -1.12 4.16 -41.94
C LEU A 39 -2.19 3.10 -42.11
N LYS A 40 -1.90 1.92 -41.60
CA LYS A 40 -2.88 0.83 -41.65
C LYS A 40 -4.16 1.37 -40.98
N PRO A 41 -5.32 1.30 -41.67
CA PRO A 41 -6.54 1.77 -41.06
C PRO A 41 -6.79 1.02 -39.77
N LEU A 42 -7.18 1.74 -38.73
CA LEU A 42 -7.62 1.17 -37.46
C LEU A 42 -8.86 0.30 -37.77
N ASP A 43 -8.71 -1.00 -37.55
CA ASP A 43 -9.83 -1.92 -37.58
C ASP A 43 -10.35 -2.19 -36.16
N ILE A 44 -11.54 -2.73 -36.06
CA ILE A 44 -12.19 -3.04 -34.78
C ILE A 44 -11.31 -4.00 -33.95
N ALA A 45 -10.69 -5.00 -34.58
CA ALA A 45 -9.85 -5.96 -33.92
C ALA A 45 -8.61 -5.29 -33.29
N ALA A 46 -8.00 -4.33 -34.01
CA ALA A 46 -6.90 -3.54 -33.45
C ALA A 46 -7.35 -2.70 -32.24
N CYS A 47 -8.54 -2.08 -32.31
CA CYS A 47 -9.06 -1.32 -31.16
C CYS A 47 -9.37 -2.22 -29.96
N MET A 48 -9.89 -3.41 -30.18
CA MET A 48 -10.20 -4.37 -29.10
C MET A 48 -8.95 -4.96 -28.47
N SER A 49 -7.79 -4.95 -29.15
CA SER A 49 -6.52 -5.36 -28.58
C SER A 49 -5.88 -4.30 -27.68
N TRP A 50 -6.43 -3.10 -27.64
CA TRP A 50 -5.90 -2.03 -26.80
C TRP A 50 -6.12 -2.32 -25.33
N LYS A 51 -5.16 -1.86 -24.53
CA LYS A 51 -5.19 -1.97 -23.09
C LYS A 51 -5.23 -0.56 -22.48
N ARG A 52 -5.85 -0.46 -21.34
CA ARG A 52 -5.89 0.76 -20.54
C ARG A 52 -5.11 0.58 -19.25
N VAL A 53 -4.61 1.68 -18.73
CA VAL A 53 -4.03 1.74 -17.39
C VAL A 53 -5.14 2.08 -16.42
N ASP A 54 -5.37 1.19 -15.46
CA ASP A 54 -6.39 1.35 -14.43
C ASP A 54 -5.75 1.60 -13.07
N SER A 55 -6.47 2.35 -12.23
CA SER A 55 -6.14 2.62 -10.82
C SER A 55 -4.69 3.07 -10.60
N PRO A 56 -4.19 4.06 -11.38
CA PRO A 56 -2.84 4.57 -11.15
C PRO A 56 -2.78 5.31 -9.82
N ASP A 57 -1.73 5.02 -9.04
CA ASP A 57 -1.42 5.72 -7.80
C ASP A 57 0.07 6.00 -7.71
N ILE A 58 0.44 7.05 -6.96
CA ILE A 58 1.83 7.49 -6.80
C ILE A 58 2.16 7.50 -5.31
N SER A 59 3.29 6.92 -4.98
CA SER A 59 3.80 6.91 -3.62
C SER A 59 4.01 8.32 -3.06
N PRO A 60 3.98 8.49 -1.72
CA PRO A 60 4.21 9.77 -1.06
C PRO A 60 5.48 10.49 -1.49
N THR A 61 6.57 9.79 -1.79
CA THR A 61 7.83 10.39 -2.26
C THR A 61 7.86 10.65 -3.77
N GLY A 62 6.86 10.18 -4.52
CA GLY A 62 6.81 10.29 -5.98
C GLY A 62 7.74 9.31 -6.72
N ARG A 63 8.41 8.40 -6.00
CA ARG A 63 9.34 7.45 -6.61
C ARG A 63 8.63 6.27 -7.27
N TRP A 64 7.61 5.73 -6.61
CA TRP A 64 6.92 4.53 -7.05
C TRP A 64 5.57 4.86 -7.66
N VAL A 65 5.23 4.17 -8.72
CA VAL A 65 3.93 4.26 -9.37
C VAL A 65 3.31 2.87 -9.39
N THR A 66 2.08 2.75 -8.92
CA THR A 66 1.28 1.53 -9.06
C THR A 66 0.22 1.69 -10.13
N TYR A 67 -0.07 0.63 -10.84
CA TYR A 67 -1.13 0.60 -11.85
C TYR A 67 -1.51 -0.84 -12.20
N ARG A 68 -2.64 -0.98 -12.88
CA ARG A 68 -3.07 -2.23 -13.51
C ARG A 68 -3.18 -2.03 -15.01
N ILE A 69 -3.07 -3.12 -15.75
CA ILE A 69 -3.31 -3.13 -17.18
C ILE A 69 -4.54 -3.98 -17.42
N SER A 70 -5.57 -3.38 -18.04
CA SER A 70 -6.80 -4.07 -18.35
C SER A 70 -7.11 -3.96 -19.83
N PRO A 71 -7.78 -4.94 -20.45
CA PRO A 71 -8.30 -4.81 -21.81
C PRO A 71 -9.35 -3.68 -21.87
N MET A 72 -9.55 -3.10 -23.05
CA MET A 72 -10.58 -2.07 -23.24
C MET A 72 -11.98 -2.63 -23.00
N GLU A 73 -12.22 -3.86 -23.38
CA GLU A 73 -13.45 -4.57 -23.09
C GLU A 73 -13.31 -5.31 -21.75
N TYR A 74 -14.30 -5.13 -20.87
CA TYR A 74 -14.30 -5.77 -19.56
C TYR A 74 -14.35 -7.29 -19.69
N ASN A 75 -13.36 -7.96 -19.16
CA ASN A 75 -13.31 -9.42 -19.03
C ASN A 75 -12.97 -9.80 -17.58
N PRO A 76 -13.93 -10.35 -16.83
CA PRO A 76 -13.70 -10.71 -15.42
C PRO A 76 -12.68 -11.85 -15.23
N ASP A 77 -12.46 -12.64 -16.28
CA ASP A 77 -11.51 -13.77 -16.25
C ASP A 77 -10.10 -13.37 -16.70
N ASP A 78 -9.90 -12.09 -17.06
CA ASP A 78 -8.59 -11.60 -17.48
C ASP A 78 -7.61 -11.62 -16.30
N LYS A 79 -6.62 -12.50 -16.38
CA LYS A 79 -5.62 -12.67 -15.34
C LYS A 79 -4.67 -11.47 -15.26
N GLU A 80 -4.46 -10.76 -16.34
CA GLU A 80 -3.56 -9.63 -16.42
C GLU A 80 -4.11 -8.43 -15.62
N SER A 81 -5.41 -8.24 -15.62
CA SER A 81 -6.07 -7.20 -14.84
C SER A 81 -5.97 -7.41 -13.32
N LYS A 82 -5.66 -8.64 -12.87
CA LYS A 82 -5.43 -8.97 -11.45
C LYS A 82 -4.01 -8.70 -11.00
N ILE A 83 -3.11 -8.35 -11.92
CA ILE A 83 -1.71 -8.02 -11.59
C ILE A 83 -1.62 -6.53 -11.26
N LEU A 84 -1.13 -6.23 -10.07
CA LEU A 84 -0.73 -4.88 -9.68
C LEU A 84 0.73 -4.67 -10.04
N HIS A 85 1.00 -3.72 -10.91
CA HIS A 85 2.34 -3.33 -11.32
C HIS A 85 2.87 -2.25 -10.38
N LEU A 86 4.09 -2.40 -9.90
CA LEU A 86 4.81 -1.44 -9.07
C LEU A 86 6.07 -1.01 -9.81
N PHE A 87 6.07 0.21 -10.33
CA PHE A 87 7.14 0.78 -11.17
C PHE A 87 8.01 1.74 -10.38
N ASP A 88 9.34 1.53 -10.39
CA ASP A 88 10.32 2.47 -9.84
C ASP A 88 10.73 3.50 -10.89
N SER A 89 10.32 4.75 -10.73
CA SER A 89 10.60 5.83 -11.66
C SER A 89 12.09 6.16 -11.81
N ARG A 90 12.92 5.83 -10.80
CA ARG A 90 14.37 6.08 -10.82
C ARG A 90 15.13 5.00 -11.58
N THR A 91 14.83 3.74 -11.30
CA THR A 91 15.56 2.60 -11.90
C THR A 91 14.89 2.09 -13.16
N ARG A 92 13.65 2.51 -13.43
CA ARG A 92 12.76 2.03 -14.50
C ARG A 92 12.50 0.52 -14.43
N LYS A 93 12.61 -0.04 -13.24
CA LYS A 93 12.28 -1.45 -12.97
C LYS A 93 10.83 -1.57 -12.51
N GLU A 94 10.26 -2.72 -12.82
CA GLU A 94 8.90 -3.07 -12.47
C GLU A 94 8.86 -4.35 -11.66
N ILE A 95 7.93 -4.39 -10.70
CA ILE A 95 7.60 -5.56 -9.89
C ILE A 95 6.12 -5.85 -10.11
N ALA A 96 5.81 -7.08 -10.53
CA ALA A 96 4.44 -7.53 -10.69
C ALA A 96 3.98 -8.28 -9.43
N LEU A 97 2.82 -7.89 -8.91
CA LEU A 97 2.21 -8.48 -7.72
C LEU A 97 0.86 -9.09 -8.11
N SER A 98 0.76 -10.41 -8.08
CA SER A 98 -0.48 -11.12 -8.40
C SER A 98 -1.41 -11.19 -7.20
N ASP A 99 -2.72 -11.11 -7.44
CA ASP A 99 -3.77 -11.26 -6.44
C ASP A 99 -3.66 -10.30 -5.25
N VAL A 100 -3.20 -9.08 -5.52
CA VAL A 100 -3.10 -7.99 -4.56
C VAL A 100 -4.12 -6.93 -4.90
N GLU A 101 -5.05 -6.63 -4.00
CA GLU A 101 -6.06 -5.60 -4.23
C GLU A 101 -5.49 -4.19 -4.07
N GLN A 102 -4.81 -3.97 -2.96
CA GLN A 102 -4.22 -2.68 -2.60
C GLN A 102 -2.88 -2.86 -1.94
N ILE A 103 -2.01 -1.87 -2.10
CA ILE A 103 -0.79 -1.74 -1.32
C ILE A 103 -0.85 -0.47 -0.48
N GLN A 104 -0.10 -0.45 0.61
CA GLN A 104 0.15 0.76 1.37
C GLN A 104 1.66 0.97 1.49
N TYR A 105 2.08 2.21 1.25
CA TYR A 105 3.48 2.60 1.38
C TYR A 105 3.83 2.83 2.84
N TYR A 106 5.03 2.44 3.20
CA TYR A 106 5.55 2.52 4.54
C TYR A 106 7.00 3.02 4.54
N ASP A 107 7.41 3.72 5.61
CA ASP A 107 8.77 4.19 5.85
C ASP A 107 9.33 5.02 4.68
N ALA A 108 8.64 6.09 4.31
CA ALA A 108 9.00 6.97 3.19
C ALA A 108 9.29 6.18 1.89
N ASP A 109 8.40 5.22 1.57
CA ASP A 109 8.46 4.35 0.39
C ASP A 109 9.64 3.37 0.38
N GLN A 110 10.25 3.07 1.52
CA GLN A 110 11.26 2.01 1.62
C GLN A 110 10.64 0.62 1.70
N ALA A 111 9.36 0.54 2.00
CA ALA A 111 8.60 -0.71 2.03
C ALA A 111 7.15 -0.48 1.62
N ILE A 112 6.52 -1.56 1.17
CA ILE A 112 5.08 -1.65 1.00
C ILE A 112 4.56 -2.81 1.83
N TYR A 113 3.32 -2.71 2.27
CA TYR A 113 2.60 -3.87 2.78
C TYR A 113 1.30 -4.05 2.01
N TYR A 114 0.87 -5.29 1.91
CA TYR A 114 -0.35 -5.68 1.25
C TYR A 114 -0.89 -6.99 1.82
N GLN A 115 -2.16 -7.24 1.56
CA GLN A 115 -2.81 -8.50 1.90
C GLN A 115 -2.96 -9.35 0.65
N GLN A 116 -2.74 -10.64 0.81
CA GLN A 116 -2.89 -11.64 -0.23
C GLN A 116 -3.58 -12.86 0.37
N THR A 117 -4.56 -13.41 -0.34
CA THR A 117 -5.22 -14.66 0.04
C THR A 117 -4.44 -15.83 -0.57
N ASP A 118 -4.08 -16.80 0.25
CA ASP A 118 -3.43 -18.01 -0.24
C ASP A 118 -4.45 -18.98 -0.89
N THR A 119 -3.94 -20.05 -1.49
CA THR A 119 -4.77 -21.06 -2.17
C THR A 119 -5.71 -21.82 -1.22
N ALA A 120 -5.47 -21.77 0.09
CA ALA A 120 -6.31 -22.37 1.12
C ALA A 120 -7.35 -21.37 1.66
N GLY A 121 -7.40 -20.14 1.15
CA GLY A 121 -8.32 -19.09 1.59
C GLY A 121 -7.85 -18.34 2.83
N ASN A 122 -6.62 -18.54 3.31
CA ASN A 122 -6.09 -17.79 4.45
C ASN A 122 -5.53 -16.46 4.00
N MET A 123 -5.83 -15.40 4.74
CA MET A 123 -5.29 -14.09 4.51
C MET A 123 -3.88 -13.98 5.09
N LYS A 124 -2.94 -13.55 4.26
CA LYS A 124 -1.56 -13.25 4.64
C LYS A 124 -1.31 -11.76 4.49
N THR A 125 -0.60 -11.17 5.42
CA THR A 125 -0.04 -9.84 5.27
C THR A 125 1.43 -9.95 4.90
N ILE A 126 1.82 -9.25 3.86
CA ILE A 126 3.18 -9.27 3.33
C ILE A 126 3.75 -7.86 3.46
N LEU A 127 4.90 -7.74 4.11
CA LEU A 127 5.75 -6.56 4.06
C LEU A 127 6.87 -6.82 3.04
N MET A 128 6.96 -5.97 2.03
CA MET A 128 8.00 -6.05 1.03
C MET A 128 8.90 -4.83 1.09
N SER A 129 10.19 -5.04 1.30
CA SER A 129 11.20 -3.98 1.26
C SER A 129 11.45 -3.53 -0.18
N LEU A 130 11.56 -2.22 -0.39
CA LEU A 130 11.83 -1.60 -1.69
C LEU A 130 13.24 -0.99 -1.71
N PRO A 131 13.99 -1.06 -2.80
CA PRO A 131 13.68 -1.73 -4.07
C PRO A 131 14.06 -3.21 -4.12
N SER A 132 14.54 -3.80 -3.02
CA SER A 132 15.10 -5.16 -2.99
C SER A 132 14.08 -6.27 -3.31
N GLY A 133 12.79 -6.02 -3.06
CA GLY A 133 11.74 -7.00 -3.22
C GLY A 133 11.73 -8.10 -2.14
N VAL A 134 12.55 -7.97 -1.09
CA VAL A 134 12.58 -8.94 0.01
C VAL A 134 11.26 -8.90 0.75
N LYS A 135 10.61 -10.06 0.87
CA LYS A 135 9.31 -10.22 1.50
C LYS A 135 9.43 -10.82 2.89
N THR A 136 8.63 -10.31 3.82
CA THR A 136 8.38 -10.91 5.12
C THR A 136 6.89 -11.18 5.22
N GLU A 137 6.51 -12.43 5.43
CA GLU A 137 5.12 -12.87 5.46
C GLU A 137 4.66 -13.12 6.88
N TRP A 138 3.43 -12.68 7.19
CA TRP A 138 2.75 -13.02 8.43
C TRP A 138 1.36 -13.56 8.12
N VAL A 139 1.04 -14.68 8.72
CA VAL A 139 -0.32 -15.24 8.68
C VAL A 139 -1.03 -14.76 9.94
N TYR A 140 -2.00 -13.87 9.78
CA TYR A 140 -2.78 -13.34 10.89
C TYR A 140 -4.27 -13.53 10.65
N LYS A 141 -4.95 -13.91 11.72
CA LYS A 141 -6.41 -13.81 11.81
C LYS A 141 -6.88 -12.38 12.12
N GLU A 142 -5.96 -11.45 12.29
CA GLU A 142 -6.22 -10.12 12.84
C GLU A 142 -6.05 -9.04 11.77
N SER A 143 -6.82 -7.97 11.87
CA SER A 143 -6.62 -6.80 11.04
C SER A 143 -5.23 -6.21 11.28
N PHE A 144 -4.51 -5.94 10.21
CA PHE A 144 -3.15 -5.41 10.26
C PHE A 144 -3.19 -3.92 9.87
N HIS A 145 -2.82 -3.07 10.80
CA HIS A 145 -2.77 -1.61 10.59
C HIS A 145 -1.38 -1.08 10.91
N PRO A 146 -0.50 -0.95 9.92
CA PRO A 146 0.78 -0.26 10.11
C PRO A 146 0.56 1.18 10.53
N VAL A 147 1.42 1.64 11.40
CA VAL A 147 1.37 3.00 11.94
C VAL A 147 2.35 3.88 11.15
N GLU A 148 1.85 4.96 10.57
CA GLU A 148 2.65 5.86 9.76
C GLU A 148 3.82 6.45 10.57
N GLY A 149 5.01 6.46 9.97
CA GLY A 149 6.22 7.09 10.53
C GLY A 149 6.94 6.29 11.61
N VAL A 150 6.45 5.09 11.97
CA VAL A 150 7.08 4.23 12.98
C VAL A 150 7.07 2.75 12.53
N PRO A 151 8.06 1.93 12.95
CA PRO A 151 8.16 0.53 12.51
C PRO A 151 7.22 -0.41 13.27
N TYR A 152 5.97 0.00 13.47
CA TYR A 152 4.99 -0.78 14.21
C TYR A 152 3.66 -0.91 13.48
N SER A 153 2.96 -2.00 13.71
CA SER A 153 1.53 -2.14 13.45
C SER A 153 0.78 -2.23 14.76
N VAL A 154 -0.45 -1.73 14.76
CA VAL A 154 -1.35 -1.79 15.91
C VAL A 154 -2.67 -2.38 15.45
N SER A 155 -3.13 -3.43 16.13
CA SER A 155 -4.40 -4.09 15.85
C SER A 155 -5.15 -4.40 17.14
N VAL A 156 -6.46 -4.48 17.05
CA VAL A 156 -7.31 -4.93 18.15
C VAL A 156 -7.97 -6.23 17.75
N THR A 157 -7.85 -7.22 18.62
CA THR A 157 -8.45 -8.55 18.43
C THR A 157 -9.40 -8.82 19.56
N ASN A 158 -10.59 -9.27 19.22
CA ASN A 158 -11.50 -9.77 20.23
C ASN A 158 -11.08 -11.19 20.66
N VAL A 159 -10.82 -11.36 21.94
CA VAL A 159 -10.56 -12.67 22.57
C VAL A 159 -11.87 -13.19 23.09
N PRO A 160 -12.39 -14.32 22.58
CA PRO A 160 -13.67 -14.86 23.01
C PRO A 160 -13.63 -15.31 24.47
N GLU A 161 -14.80 -15.42 25.07
CA GLU A 161 -14.97 -15.96 26.41
C GLU A 161 -14.39 -17.37 26.50
N ASP A 162 -13.60 -17.63 27.55
CA ASP A 162 -13.17 -18.97 27.91
C ASP A 162 -14.08 -19.48 29.05
N THR A 163 -15.05 -20.29 28.69
CA THR A 163 -16.02 -20.86 29.64
C THR A 163 -15.38 -21.86 30.61
N VAL A 164 -14.24 -22.44 30.27
CA VAL A 164 -13.53 -23.38 31.14
C VAL A 164 -12.80 -22.69 32.28
N SER A 165 -12.12 -21.58 31.91
CA SER A 165 -11.36 -20.76 32.87
C SER A 165 -12.17 -19.59 33.43
N HIS A 166 -13.44 -19.46 33.06
CA HIS A 166 -14.34 -18.36 33.46
C HIS A 166 -13.75 -16.96 33.14
N ILE A 167 -13.00 -16.84 32.03
CA ILE A 167 -12.45 -15.56 31.57
C ILE A 167 -13.47 -14.95 30.60
N PRO A 168 -14.04 -13.77 30.90
CA PRO A 168 -14.98 -13.11 30.00
C PRO A 168 -14.28 -12.65 28.71
N ALA A 169 -15.06 -12.51 27.63
CA ALA A 169 -14.56 -11.95 26.38
C ALA A 169 -13.96 -10.55 26.61
N PHE A 170 -12.85 -10.28 25.96
CA PHE A 170 -12.18 -8.96 26.04
C PHE A 170 -11.47 -8.61 24.74
N ASP A 171 -11.24 -7.33 24.55
CA ASP A 171 -10.43 -6.83 23.44
C ASP A 171 -8.95 -6.78 23.82
N ARG A 172 -8.11 -7.31 22.95
CA ARG A 172 -6.66 -7.32 23.08
C ARG A 172 -6.05 -6.39 22.05
N LEU A 173 -5.23 -5.45 22.50
CA LEU A 173 -4.39 -4.64 21.63
C LEU A 173 -3.08 -5.39 21.38
N VAL A 174 -2.72 -5.51 20.11
CA VAL A 174 -1.46 -6.11 19.68
C VAL A 174 -0.63 -5.02 18.99
N VAL A 175 0.52 -4.70 19.57
CA VAL A 175 1.52 -3.80 18.99
C VAL A 175 2.68 -4.65 18.49
N ARG A 176 2.91 -4.67 17.20
CA ARG A 176 3.92 -5.51 16.57
C ARG A 176 4.98 -4.68 15.88
N HIS A 177 6.24 -4.99 16.14
CA HIS A 177 7.37 -4.40 15.43
C HIS A 177 7.54 -5.05 14.05
N LEU A 178 7.46 -4.25 12.99
CA LEU A 178 7.37 -4.75 11.60
C LEU A 178 8.65 -5.44 11.10
N LYS A 179 9.83 -5.01 11.58
CA LYS A 179 11.10 -5.61 11.13
C LYS A 179 11.46 -6.89 11.89
N THR A 180 11.16 -6.95 13.18
CA THR A 180 11.53 -8.09 14.03
C THR A 180 10.42 -9.10 14.24
N GLY A 181 9.17 -8.73 13.97
CA GLY A 181 7.99 -9.53 14.24
C GLY A 181 7.61 -9.61 15.73
N THR A 182 8.41 -9.01 16.62
CA THR A 182 8.13 -8.99 18.06
C THR A 182 6.81 -8.31 18.35
N ALA A 183 5.94 -8.93 19.14
CA ALA A 183 4.65 -8.39 19.50
C ALA A 183 4.51 -8.15 21.00
N PHE A 184 3.93 -7.01 21.34
CA PHE A 184 3.47 -6.67 22.69
C PHE A 184 1.95 -6.78 22.70
N GLN A 185 1.40 -7.40 23.74
CA GLN A 185 -0.01 -7.60 23.89
C GLN A 185 -0.51 -6.92 25.16
N ILE A 186 -1.64 -6.24 25.05
CA ILE A 186 -2.29 -5.54 26.14
C ILE A 186 -3.74 -5.98 26.20
N ASP A 187 -4.09 -6.71 27.24
CA ASP A 187 -5.42 -7.27 27.42
C ASP A 187 -6.39 -6.28 28.04
N SER A 188 -7.68 -6.51 27.79
CA SER A 188 -8.80 -5.77 28.36
C SER A 188 -8.81 -4.28 27.98
N ILE A 189 -8.51 -3.99 26.72
CA ILE A 189 -8.57 -2.64 26.18
C ILE A 189 -10.02 -2.17 26.03
N GLY A 190 -10.27 -0.93 26.43
CA GLY A 190 -11.54 -0.24 26.12
C GLY A 190 -11.43 0.70 24.93
N TYR A 191 -10.36 1.46 24.89
CA TYR A 191 -10.08 2.44 23.82
C TYR A 191 -8.60 2.73 23.77
N TYR A 192 -8.08 3.10 22.60
CA TYR A 192 -6.71 3.59 22.47
C TYR A 192 -6.61 4.72 21.44
N THR A 193 -5.58 5.52 21.58
CA THR A 193 -5.18 6.53 20.57
C THR A 193 -3.66 6.62 20.50
N LEU A 194 -3.16 6.93 19.33
CA LEU A 194 -1.76 7.18 19.11
C LEU A 194 -1.45 8.66 19.31
N TYR A 195 -0.28 8.95 19.87
CA TYR A 195 0.15 10.27 20.25
C TYR A 195 1.64 10.49 19.94
N ASN A 196 2.08 11.74 19.96
CA ASN A 196 3.48 12.11 19.74
C ASN A 196 4.04 11.55 18.42
N GLN A 197 3.41 11.95 17.30
CA GLN A 197 3.78 11.44 15.96
C GLN A 197 3.76 9.90 15.90
N ASN A 198 2.76 9.30 16.50
CA ASN A 198 2.55 7.85 16.55
C ASN A 198 3.63 7.05 17.30
N ARG A 199 4.50 7.69 18.07
CA ARG A 199 5.55 7.01 18.85
C ARG A 199 5.09 6.53 20.22
N SER A 200 3.97 7.07 20.69
CA SER A 200 3.40 6.77 22.00
C SER A 200 1.95 6.36 21.86
N ILE A 201 1.46 5.60 22.82
CA ILE A 201 0.09 5.15 22.89
C ILE A 201 -0.53 5.56 24.22
N LEU A 202 -1.76 6.05 24.17
CA LEU A 202 -2.63 6.29 25.32
C LEU A 202 -3.80 5.31 25.20
N PHE A 203 -4.10 4.58 26.27
CA PHE A 203 -5.19 3.61 26.23
C PHE A 203 -5.90 3.48 27.56
N ILE A 204 -7.16 3.05 27.49
CA ILE A 204 -7.97 2.71 28.66
C ILE A 204 -7.92 1.20 28.84
N ARG A 205 -7.46 0.74 29.98
CA ARG A 205 -7.48 -0.66 30.38
C ARG A 205 -8.67 -0.91 31.32
N LYS A 206 -9.55 -1.81 30.93
CA LYS A 206 -10.66 -2.25 31.77
C LYS A 206 -10.14 -3.14 32.91
N GLN A 207 -10.60 -2.89 34.11
CA GLN A 207 -10.24 -3.64 35.32
C GLN A 207 -11.51 -4.02 36.09
N ALA A 208 -11.42 -4.99 36.99
CA ALA A 208 -12.55 -5.46 37.77
C ALA A 208 -13.21 -4.36 38.64
N LYS A 209 -12.45 -3.35 39.07
CA LYS A 209 -12.93 -2.26 39.94
C LYS A 209 -12.95 -0.87 39.27
N GLY A 210 -12.93 -0.81 37.95
CA GLY A 210 -12.92 0.43 37.21
C GLY A 210 -12.05 0.40 35.98
N ASN A 211 -11.65 1.57 35.48
CA ASN A 211 -10.81 1.71 34.30
C ASN A 211 -9.53 2.43 34.66
N ALA A 212 -8.40 1.95 34.15
CA ALA A 212 -7.13 2.63 34.28
C ALA A 212 -6.77 3.33 32.96
N LEU A 213 -6.37 4.59 33.01
CA LEU A 213 -5.77 5.31 31.90
C LEU A 213 -4.27 5.07 31.91
N CYS A 214 -3.76 4.49 30.82
CA CYS A 214 -2.36 4.11 30.68
C CYS A 214 -1.72 4.83 29.49
N TYR A 215 -0.44 5.13 29.62
CA TYR A 215 0.35 5.80 28.60
C TYR A 215 1.77 5.23 28.55
N GLY A 216 2.36 5.24 27.37
CA GLY A 216 3.77 4.86 27.18
C GLY A 216 4.19 4.85 25.72
N PRO A 217 5.46 4.52 25.45
CA PRO A 217 5.92 4.30 24.08
C PRO A 217 5.23 3.07 23.49
N LEU A 218 5.14 2.99 22.14
CA LEU A 218 4.51 1.84 21.47
C LEU A 218 5.09 0.48 21.89
N ALA A 219 6.40 0.42 22.16
CA ALA A 219 7.08 -0.80 22.58
C ALA A 219 7.00 -1.05 24.10
N GLY A 220 6.25 -0.24 24.88
CA GLY A 220 6.30 -0.30 26.34
C GLY A 220 7.62 0.24 26.94
N PRO A 221 7.76 0.30 28.25
CA PRO A 221 6.74 -0.01 29.25
C PRO A 221 5.64 1.05 29.34
N TYR A 222 4.49 0.65 29.90
CA TYR A 222 3.34 1.53 30.06
C TYR A 222 3.16 1.93 31.53
N GLN A 223 2.76 3.17 31.74
CA GLN A 223 2.48 3.76 33.05
C GLN A 223 0.99 4.00 33.21
N THR A 224 0.44 3.72 34.39
CA THR A 224 -0.90 4.13 34.76
C THR A 224 -0.86 5.58 35.20
N ILE A 225 -1.66 6.43 34.53
CA ILE A 225 -1.73 7.86 34.84
C ILE A 225 -2.91 8.14 35.77
N TYR A 226 -3.98 7.38 35.62
CA TYR A 226 -5.22 7.53 36.39
C TYR A 226 -5.91 6.19 36.55
N GLN A 227 -6.55 5.98 37.72
CA GLN A 227 -7.22 4.73 38.07
C GLN A 227 -8.55 5.00 38.79
#